data_a2c8774747cc6af8b0ab6f88bb4e0c32
#
_entry.id   a2c8774747cc6af8b0ab6f88bb4e0c32
#
_cell.length_a   1.000
_cell.length_b   1.000
_cell.length_c   1.000
_cell.angle_alpha   90.00
_cell.angle_beta   90.00
_cell.angle_gamma   90.00
#
_symmetry.space_group_name_H-M   'P 1'
#
loop_
_entity.id
_entity.type
_entity.pdbx_description
1 polymer ?
#
loop_
_entity_poly.entity_id
_entity_poly.type
_entity_poly.pdbx_seq_one_letter_code
_entity_poly.pdbx_strand_id
1 'polypeptide(L)'
;MNKDLSYILPPVDLALLKKELNKNTFVRLTSKLKNEIYIINHHNSPNVMKEIGRLRELTFATAGGGTGQPIDIDEYDTNEHCYQQLIVWAPDENEIVGGYRFIDCKTAINGNEIDLSTKHYFNFSETFIKEYLPKTIELGRSWVQPKYQPANSRRGLFSLDNLWDGLGAIVVNNPQIDYFFGKVTMYEHYDEIAKKSVLAFMKTMFPDNEKLVTPINPVHTDIDKSEILKLIELPKGKTPDEKQKEFKTALKILQQFVRERGEKIPPLINNYMQLSPSMKSFGTALNPDFGGVEETGILIKISDIYDEKKSRHLDF
;
A
#
# COMPACT_ATOMS: atom_id res chain seq x y z
N MET A 1 22.78 10.76 -5.88
CA MET A 1 23.34 11.45 -4.68
C MET A 1 23.02 10.60 -3.47
N ASN A 2 23.99 10.24 -2.63
CA ASN A 2 23.68 9.64 -1.34
C ASN A 2 22.95 10.69 -0.50
N LYS A 3 21.68 10.42 -0.16
CA LYS A 3 20.95 11.27 0.78
C LYS A 3 21.61 11.17 2.15
N ASP A 4 21.77 12.30 2.84
CA ASP A 4 22.16 12.30 4.25
C ASP A 4 20.98 11.76 5.08
N LEU A 5 21.16 10.60 5.68
CA LEU A 5 20.18 9.92 6.54
C LEU A 5 20.62 9.93 8.02
N SER A 6 21.62 10.76 8.36
CA SER A 6 22.18 10.83 9.73
C SER A 6 21.20 11.38 10.77
N TYR A 7 20.12 12.03 10.33
CA TYR A 7 19.05 12.54 11.19
C TYR A 7 18.13 11.43 11.73
N ILE A 8 18.12 10.24 11.09
CA ILE A 8 17.28 9.12 11.51
C ILE A 8 17.80 8.53 12.82
N LEU A 9 16.91 8.23 13.75
CA LEU A 9 17.25 7.64 15.04
C LEU A 9 18.02 6.32 14.88
N PRO A 10 18.91 5.97 15.86
CA PRO A 10 19.53 4.66 15.89
C PRO A 10 18.48 3.55 16.13
N PRO A 11 18.80 2.29 15.79
CA PRO A 11 17.92 1.15 16.06
C PRO A 11 17.53 1.03 17.53
N VAL A 12 16.31 0.61 17.77
CA VAL A 12 15.83 0.31 19.15
C VAL A 12 16.48 -0.98 19.65
N ASP A 13 16.75 -1.04 20.97
CA ASP A 13 17.32 -2.23 21.60
C ASP A 13 16.49 -3.48 21.32
N LEU A 14 17.14 -4.54 20.85
CA LEU A 14 16.52 -5.80 20.48
C LEU A 14 15.75 -6.47 21.63
N ALA A 15 16.23 -6.34 22.87
CA ALA A 15 15.56 -6.92 24.01
C ALA A 15 14.20 -6.27 24.28
N LEU A 16 14.08 -4.96 24.02
CA LEU A 16 12.81 -4.24 24.12
C LEU A 16 11.83 -4.70 23.03
N LEU A 17 12.31 -4.88 21.79
CA LEU A 17 11.47 -5.38 20.70
C LEU A 17 10.93 -6.78 21.00
N LYS A 18 11.81 -7.71 21.42
CA LYS A 18 11.43 -9.10 21.75
C LYS A 18 10.45 -9.20 22.93
N LYS A 19 10.49 -8.26 23.86
CA LYS A 19 9.53 -8.21 24.97
C LYS A 19 8.12 -7.89 24.50
N GLU A 20 7.99 -7.03 23.50
CA GLU A 20 6.71 -6.58 22.95
C GLU A 20 6.17 -7.51 21.85
N LEU A 21 7.06 -8.15 21.07
CA LEU A 21 6.71 -9.18 20.10
C LEU A 21 6.50 -10.53 20.82
N ASN A 22 5.28 -10.77 21.25
CA ASN A 22 4.92 -11.92 22.10
C ASN A 22 3.62 -12.60 21.63
N LYS A 23 3.18 -13.63 22.34
CA LYS A 23 1.99 -14.42 21.99
C LYS A 23 0.68 -13.61 21.85
N ASN A 24 0.58 -12.44 22.49
CA ASN A 24 -0.64 -11.61 22.44
C ASN A 24 -0.68 -10.75 21.19
N THR A 25 0.47 -10.49 20.58
CA THR A 25 0.63 -9.69 19.35
C THR A 25 0.91 -10.55 18.12
N PHE A 26 1.30 -11.83 18.33
CA PHE A 26 1.55 -12.81 17.28
C PHE A 26 0.24 -13.21 16.57
N VAL A 27 0.27 -13.28 15.25
CA VAL A 27 -0.86 -13.67 14.43
C VAL A 27 -0.65 -15.05 13.81
N ARG A 28 0.41 -15.21 13.02
CA ARG A 28 0.74 -16.47 12.34
C ARG A 28 2.13 -16.44 11.73
N LEU A 29 2.56 -17.58 11.21
CA LEU A 29 3.76 -17.65 10.35
C LEU A 29 3.40 -17.33 8.90
N THR A 30 4.36 -16.81 8.15
CA THR A 30 4.24 -16.64 6.71
C THR A 30 4.38 -17.97 5.97
N SER A 31 3.76 -18.09 4.80
CA SER A 31 3.85 -19.28 3.93
C SER A 31 5.29 -19.55 3.48
N LYS A 32 6.01 -18.48 3.15
CA LYS A 32 7.41 -18.53 2.72
C LYS A 32 8.33 -17.98 3.80
N LEU A 33 9.47 -18.63 3.99
CA LEU A 33 10.52 -18.30 4.96
C LEU A 33 10.12 -18.49 6.43
N LYS A 34 8.86 -18.80 6.74
CA LYS A 34 8.35 -18.98 8.12
C LYS A 34 8.64 -17.77 9.02
N ASN A 35 8.62 -16.58 8.45
CA ASN A 35 8.66 -15.35 9.21
C ASN A 35 7.40 -15.21 10.08
N GLU A 36 7.48 -14.43 11.14
CA GLU A 36 6.39 -14.22 12.07
C GLU A 36 5.62 -12.95 11.72
N ILE A 37 4.29 -13.03 11.71
CA ILE A 37 3.40 -11.88 11.52
C ILE A 37 2.90 -11.44 12.88
N TYR A 38 3.02 -10.16 13.16
CA TYR A 38 2.51 -9.51 14.36
C TYR A 38 1.56 -8.38 14.01
N ILE A 39 0.56 -8.14 14.86
CA ILE A 39 -0.28 -6.95 14.83
C ILE A 39 -0.12 -6.24 16.17
N ILE A 40 0.33 -5.01 16.11
CA ILE A 40 0.62 -4.16 17.27
C ILE A 40 0.03 -2.76 17.09
N ASN A 41 0.04 -1.97 18.15
CA ASN A 41 -0.21 -0.53 18.11
C ASN A 41 0.71 0.20 19.11
N HIS A 42 0.65 1.52 19.13
CA HIS A 42 1.44 2.35 20.03
C HIS A 42 1.25 2.02 21.51
N HIS A 43 0.02 1.67 21.91
CA HIS A 43 -0.33 1.44 23.33
C HIS A 43 0.20 0.11 23.86
N ASN A 44 0.25 -0.94 23.02
CA ASN A 44 0.69 -2.27 23.47
C ASN A 44 2.16 -2.56 23.15
N SER A 45 2.78 -1.83 22.22
CA SER A 45 4.14 -2.09 21.74
C SER A 45 4.88 -0.79 21.36
N PRO A 46 5.09 0.15 22.30
CA PRO A 46 5.66 1.46 22.01
C PRO A 46 7.09 1.43 21.47
N ASN A 47 7.90 0.44 21.88
CA ASN A 47 9.27 0.30 21.38
C ASN A 47 9.28 -0.28 19.95
N VAL A 48 8.43 -1.27 19.65
CA VAL A 48 8.23 -1.77 18.30
C VAL A 48 7.69 -0.66 17.40
N MET A 49 6.75 0.16 17.88
CA MET A 49 6.24 1.30 17.12
C MET A 49 7.33 2.31 16.79
N LYS A 50 8.22 2.61 17.74
CA LYS A 50 9.38 3.49 17.51
C LYS A 50 10.32 2.94 16.45
N GLU A 51 10.61 1.63 16.46
CA GLU A 51 11.44 0.97 15.45
C GLU A 51 10.74 0.96 14.08
N ILE A 52 9.42 0.74 14.02
CA ILE A 52 8.63 0.89 12.79
C ILE A 52 8.78 2.29 12.22
N GLY A 53 8.62 3.33 13.03
CA GLY A 53 8.78 4.72 12.59
C GLY A 53 10.17 5.01 12.02
N ARG A 54 11.22 4.48 12.67
CA ARG A 54 12.61 4.58 12.19
C ARG A 54 12.79 3.90 10.82
N LEU A 55 12.29 2.67 10.69
CA LEU A 55 12.43 1.87 9.46
C LEU A 55 11.57 2.42 8.32
N ARG A 56 10.41 3.00 8.63
CA ARG A 56 9.55 3.70 7.67
C ARG A 56 10.27 4.92 7.11
N GLU A 57 10.83 5.79 7.97
CA GLU A 57 11.59 6.95 7.51
C GLU A 57 12.80 6.53 6.67
N LEU A 58 13.59 5.56 7.14
CA LEU A 58 14.71 5.02 6.37
C LEU A 58 14.29 4.54 4.98
N THR A 59 13.18 3.79 4.90
CA THR A 59 12.69 3.21 3.66
C THR A 59 12.20 4.28 2.69
N PHE A 60 11.36 5.19 3.17
CA PHE A 60 10.73 6.22 2.35
C PHE A 60 11.73 7.29 1.93
N ALA A 61 12.59 7.77 2.84
CA ALA A 61 13.62 8.72 2.50
C ALA A 61 14.62 8.16 1.46
N THR A 62 14.99 6.89 1.56
CA THR A 62 15.81 6.21 0.55
C THR A 62 15.14 6.19 -0.82
N ALA A 63 13.81 6.03 -0.86
CA ALA A 63 13.03 6.00 -2.09
C ALA A 63 12.66 7.38 -2.66
N GLY A 64 12.96 8.47 -1.95
CA GLY A 64 12.68 9.82 -2.44
C GLY A 64 11.49 10.53 -1.79
N GLY A 65 10.81 9.88 -0.86
CA GLY A 65 9.77 10.43 0.02
C GLY A 65 10.30 10.64 1.44
N GLY A 66 9.46 10.34 2.43
CA GLY A 66 9.77 10.47 3.84
C GLY A 66 9.35 11.81 4.44
N THR A 67 9.37 11.88 5.75
CA THR A 67 8.94 13.07 6.51
C THR A 67 10.07 14.05 6.77
N GLY A 68 11.33 13.62 6.60
CA GLY A 68 12.51 14.38 7.02
C GLY A 68 12.67 14.48 8.53
N GLN A 69 11.90 13.70 9.30
CA GLN A 69 11.95 13.62 10.74
C GLN A 69 12.77 12.41 11.20
N PRO A 70 13.29 12.39 12.43
CA PRO A 70 14.04 11.24 12.96
C PRO A 70 13.29 9.89 12.90
N ILE A 71 11.97 9.93 12.86
CA ILE A 71 11.05 8.79 12.70
C ILE A 71 9.80 9.22 11.96
N ASP A 72 9.22 8.34 11.12
CA ASP A 72 7.90 8.55 10.50
C ASP A 72 6.82 8.00 11.44
N ILE A 73 6.37 8.84 12.37
CA ILE A 73 5.24 8.60 13.26
C ILE A 73 4.37 9.86 13.24
N ASP A 74 3.07 9.69 13.06
CA ASP A 74 2.08 10.77 13.05
C ASP A 74 1.00 10.55 14.14
N GLU A 75 0.04 11.48 14.23
CA GLU A 75 -1.06 11.40 15.20
C GLU A 75 -1.91 10.14 15.01
N TYR A 76 -2.07 9.65 13.79
CA TYR A 76 -2.79 8.41 13.49
C TYR A 76 -2.08 7.15 14.01
N ASP A 77 -0.79 7.24 14.29
CA ASP A 77 -0.02 6.15 14.91
C ASP A 77 -0.12 6.16 16.44
N THR A 78 -0.51 7.28 17.09
CA THR A 78 -0.31 7.50 18.54
C THR A 78 -1.55 7.93 19.31
N ASN A 79 -2.60 8.42 18.65
CA ASN A 79 -3.82 8.87 19.31
C ASN A 79 -4.57 7.70 20.02
N GLU A 80 -5.65 8.00 20.75
CA GLU A 80 -6.43 7.01 21.50
C GLU A 80 -6.97 5.90 20.59
N HIS A 81 -7.40 6.24 19.38
CA HIS A 81 -7.94 5.33 18.37
C HIS A 81 -6.93 5.09 17.24
N CYS A 82 -5.65 4.92 17.59
CA CYS A 82 -4.57 4.82 16.63
C CYS A 82 -4.72 3.62 15.69
N TYR A 83 -4.14 3.76 14.50
CA TYR A 83 -3.99 2.68 13.56
C TYR A 83 -3.18 1.53 14.15
N GLN A 84 -3.53 0.32 13.72
CA GLN A 84 -2.73 -0.86 13.99
C GLN A 84 -1.59 -0.98 12.97
N GLN A 85 -0.53 -1.69 13.37
CA GLN A 85 0.62 -1.99 12.53
C GLN A 85 0.68 -3.51 12.34
N LEU A 86 0.57 -3.94 11.10
CA LEU A 86 0.92 -5.29 10.70
C LEU A 86 2.39 -5.29 10.33
N ILE A 87 3.19 -6.15 10.94
CA ILE A 87 4.60 -6.31 10.62
C ILE A 87 4.97 -7.77 10.37
N VAL A 88 5.99 -7.94 9.53
CA VAL A 88 6.66 -9.21 9.31
C VAL A 88 8.02 -9.16 10.02
N TRP A 89 8.22 -10.07 10.95
CA TRP A 89 9.46 -10.25 11.71
C TRP A 89 10.23 -11.46 11.19
N ALA A 90 11.52 -11.30 10.93
CA ALA A 90 12.43 -12.38 10.58
C ALA A 90 13.16 -12.87 11.85
N PRO A 91 12.76 -13.99 12.48
CA PRO A 91 13.31 -14.42 13.77
C PRO A 91 14.78 -14.82 13.70
N ASP A 92 15.25 -15.36 12.57
CA ASP A 92 16.63 -15.74 12.35
C ASP A 92 17.58 -14.54 12.33
N GLU A 93 17.13 -13.41 11.77
CA GLU A 93 17.88 -12.17 11.68
C GLU A 93 17.59 -11.20 12.83
N ASN A 94 16.53 -11.44 13.60
CA ASN A 94 16.03 -10.54 14.65
C ASN A 94 15.71 -9.13 14.12
N GLU A 95 15.00 -9.05 12.97
CA GLU A 95 14.69 -7.79 12.30
C GLU A 95 13.26 -7.75 11.76
N ILE A 96 12.70 -6.54 11.69
CA ILE A 96 11.43 -6.29 11.00
C ILE A 96 11.71 -6.21 9.49
N VAL A 97 11.07 -7.06 8.70
CA VAL A 97 11.20 -7.09 7.23
C VAL A 97 10.46 -5.92 6.58
N GLY A 98 9.26 -5.63 7.07
CA GLY A 98 8.38 -4.61 6.53
C GLY A 98 7.02 -4.64 7.21
N GLY A 99 6.10 -3.81 6.75
CA GLY A 99 4.79 -3.71 7.36
C GLY A 99 3.78 -2.87 6.58
N TYR A 100 2.60 -2.81 7.16
CA TYR A 100 1.49 -1.92 6.81
C TYR A 100 0.93 -1.30 8.08
N ARG A 101 0.47 -0.06 8.01
CA ARG A 101 -0.49 0.42 9.01
C ARG A 101 -1.92 0.26 8.47
N PHE A 102 -2.87 -0.01 9.34
CA PHE A 102 -4.25 -0.21 8.95
C PHE A 102 -5.25 0.16 10.05
N ILE A 103 -6.47 0.46 9.65
CA ILE A 103 -7.60 0.70 10.56
C ILE A 103 -8.88 0.13 9.97
N ASP A 104 -9.75 -0.43 10.81
CA ASP A 104 -11.15 -0.65 10.44
C ASP A 104 -11.84 0.71 10.35
N CYS A 105 -12.21 1.12 9.13
CA CYS A 105 -12.77 2.46 8.89
C CYS A 105 -14.06 2.71 9.65
N LYS A 106 -14.79 1.66 10.07
CA LYS A 106 -15.97 1.79 10.91
C LYS A 106 -15.64 2.47 12.24
N THR A 107 -14.45 2.23 12.80
CA THR A 107 -14.00 2.83 14.06
C THR A 107 -13.58 4.30 13.92
N ALA A 108 -13.30 4.73 12.69
CA ALA A 108 -12.89 6.08 12.35
C ALA A 108 -14.07 7.00 11.95
N ILE A 109 -15.31 6.49 12.00
CA ILE A 109 -16.52 7.26 11.68
C ILE A 109 -17.16 7.73 12.99
N ASN A 110 -17.24 9.06 13.17
CA ASN A 110 -17.91 9.68 14.31
C ASN A 110 -18.96 10.67 13.81
N GLY A 111 -20.21 10.22 13.68
CA GLY A 111 -21.28 11.00 13.07
C GLY A 111 -20.97 11.33 11.61
N ASN A 112 -20.76 12.61 11.31
CA ASN A 112 -20.38 13.09 9.98
C ASN A 112 -18.86 13.28 9.81
N GLU A 113 -18.10 13.12 10.87
CA GLU A 113 -16.65 13.24 10.82
C GLU A 113 -15.99 11.90 10.50
N ILE A 114 -14.98 11.94 9.66
CA ILE A 114 -14.16 10.79 9.27
C ILE A 114 -12.74 11.07 9.68
N ASP A 115 -12.19 10.23 10.55
CA ASP A 115 -10.83 10.37 11.06
C ASP A 115 -9.88 9.35 10.41
N LEU A 116 -9.70 9.46 9.09
CA LEU A 116 -8.78 8.66 8.30
C LEU A 116 -7.61 9.50 7.80
N SER A 117 -6.43 8.90 7.71
CA SER A 117 -5.23 9.58 7.21
C SER A 117 -5.37 10.05 5.76
N THR A 118 -6.24 9.40 4.99
CA THR A 118 -6.52 9.75 3.60
C THR A 118 -7.42 10.98 3.43
N LYS A 119 -8.12 11.44 4.49
CA LYS A 119 -8.99 12.63 4.44
C LYS A 119 -8.25 13.92 4.06
N HIS A 120 -6.94 13.97 4.25
CA HIS A 120 -6.11 15.11 3.88
C HIS A 120 -5.88 15.23 2.37
N TYR A 121 -6.13 14.15 1.63
CA TYR A 121 -5.84 14.06 0.19
C TYR A 121 -7.08 13.84 -0.65
N PHE A 122 -8.16 13.31 -0.06
CA PHE A 122 -9.36 12.90 -0.78
C PHE A 122 -10.63 13.35 -0.10
N ASN A 123 -11.60 13.76 -0.93
CA ASN A 123 -13.00 13.93 -0.56
C ASN A 123 -13.74 12.62 -0.78
N PHE A 124 -14.61 12.26 0.14
CA PHE A 124 -15.44 11.06 0.10
C PHE A 124 -16.89 11.43 -0.22
N SER A 125 -17.52 10.74 -1.17
CA SER A 125 -18.95 10.91 -1.45
C SER A 125 -19.79 10.35 -0.30
N GLU A 126 -21.04 10.81 -0.18
CA GLU A 126 -21.99 10.24 0.79
C GLU A 126 -22.20 8.74 0.59
N THR A 127 -22.23 8.27 -0.66
CA THR A 127 -22.34 6.85 -0.99
C THR A 127 -21.13 6.07 -0.45
N PHE A 128 -19.93 6.59 -0.64
CA PHE A 128 -18.73 5.94 -0.12
C PHE A 128 -18.75 5.86 1.41
N ILE A 129 -19.13 6.95 2.08
CA ILE A 129 -19.18 7.01 3.55
C ILE A 129 -20.23 6.04 4.13
N LYS A 130 -21.40 5.94 3.50
CA LYS A 130 -22.53 5.16 4.04
C LYS A 130 -22.47 3.68 3.66
N GLU A 131 -22.03 3.35 2.44
CA GLU A 131 -22.16 2.00 1.89
C GLU A 131 -20.85 1.22 1.83
N TYR A 132 -19.71 1.91 1.65
CA TYR A 132 -18.41 1.28 1.50
C TYR A 132 -17.58 1.34 2.79
N LEU A 133 -17.42 2.53 3.35
CA LEU A 133 -16.49 2.79 4.45
C LEU A 133 -16.74 1.90 5.69
N PRO A 134 -17.99 1.61 6.12
CA PRO A 134 -18.24 0.75 7.29
C PRO A 134 -17.80 -0.71 7.14
N LYS A 135 -17.44 -1.12 5.92
CA LYS A 135 -16.98 -2.48 5.58
C LYS A 135 -15.57 -2.47 5.00
N THR A 136 -14.81 -1.43 5.27
CA THR A 136 -13.51 -1.17 4.66
C THR A 136 -12.42 -1.14 5.70
N ILE A 137 -11.27 -1.73 5.37
CA ILE A 137 -10.01 -1.46 6.07
C ILE A 137 -9.19 -0.48 5.22
N GLU A 138 -8.81 0.66 5.82
CA GLU A 138 -7.79 1.53 5.22
C GLU A 138 -6.41 0.95 5.46
N LEU A 139 -5.63 0.85 4.37
CA LEU A 139 -4.22 0.45 4.37
C LEU A 139 -3.34 1.66 4.07
N GLY A 140 -2.32 1.86 4.86
CA GLY A 140 -1.35 2.94 4.66
C GLY A 140 0.07 2.51 4.98
N ARG A 141 1.03 3.41 4.70
CA ARG A 141 2.43 3.19 5.05
C ARG A 141 2.92 1.78 4.73
N SER A 142 2.68 1.29 3.50
CA SER A 142 3.25 0.03 3.02
C SER A 142 4.75 0.18 2.80
N TRP A 143 5.55 -0.68 3.41
CA TRP A 143 7.00 -0.61 3.29
C TRP A 143 7.68 -1.97 3.46
N VAL A 144 8.83 -2.10 2.79
CA VAL A 144 9.82 -3.17 3.00
C VAL A 144 11.16 -2.47 3.19
N GLN A 145 11.83 -2.70 4.33
CA GLN A 145 13.10 -2.01 4.60
C GLN A 145 14.14 -2.33 3.50
N PRO A 146 15.06 -1.40 3.20
CA PRO A 146 15.99 -1.53 2.06
C PRO A 146 16.76 -2.85 2.04
N LYS A 147 17.18 -3.37 3.19
CA LYS A 147 17.91 -4.67 3.30
C LYS A 147 17.11 -5.85 2.73
N TYR A 148 15.78 -5.84 2.83
CA TYR A 148 14.88 -6.92 2.38
C TYR A 148 14.18 -6.63 1.06
N GLN A 149 14.62 -5.62 0.31
CA GLN A 149 14.11 -5.39 -1.04
C GLN A 149 14.78 -6.33 -2.06
N PRO A 150 14.09 -6.72 -3.15
CA PRO A 150 14.60 -7.68 -4.12
C PRO A 150 15.95 -7.32 -4.74
N ALA A 151 16.26 -6.03 -4.86
CA ALA A 151 17.54 -5.54 -5.36
C ALA A 151 18.72 -5.87 -4.44
N ASN A 152 18.47 -6.01 -3.13
CA ASN A 152 19.50 -6.11 -2.10
C ASN A 152 19.56 -7.51 -1.45
N SER A 153 18.53 -8.35 -1.62
CA SER A 153 18.45 -9.66 -0.98
C SER A 153 17.63 -10.65 -1.80
N ARG A 154 18.12 -11.91 -1.88
CA ARG A 154 17.33 -13.02 -2.44
C ARG A 154 16.06 -13.29 -1.62
N ARG A 155 16.10 -13.11 -0.30
CA ARG A 155 14.93 -13.21 0.58
C ARG A 155 13.91 -12.10 0.29
N GLY A 156 14.37 -10.96 -0.21
CA GLY A 156 13.53 -9.83 -0.64
C GLY A 156 12.50 -10.17 -1.72
N LEU A 157 12.73 -11.24 -2.49
CA LEU A 157 11.76 -11.73 -3.46
C LEU A 157 10.44 -12.19 -2.81
N PHE A 158 10.49 -12.58 -1.53
CA PHE A 158 9.33 -13.04 -0.76
C PHE A 158 8.76 -11.98 0.19
N SER A 159 9.41 -10.82 0.34
CA SER A 159 9.01 -9.82 1.34
C SER A 159 7.60 -9.30 1.11
N LEU A 160 7.25 -8.97 -0.14
CA LEU A 160 5.88 -8.57 -0.48
C LEU A 160 4.88 -9.71 -0.30
N ASP A 161 5.22 -10.94 -0.67
CA ASP A 161 4.37 -12.11 -0.42
C ASP A 161 4.07 -12.29 1.07
N ASN A 162 5.10 -12.16 1.92
CA ASN A 162 4.94 -12.28 3.36
C ASN A 162 4.04 -11.17 3.94
N LEU A 163 4.12 -9.96 3.39
CA LEU A 163 3.19 -8.88 3.76
C LEU A 163 1.75 -9.20 3.31
N TRP A 164 1.58 -9.82 2.13
CA TRP A 164 0.26 -10.25 1.66
C TRP A 164 -0.32 -11.40 2.50
N ASP A 165 0.51 -12.30 3.02
CA ASP A 165 0.08 -13.30 4.01
C ASP A 165 -0.50 -12.62 5.27
N GLY A 166 0.08 -11.50 5.67
CA GLY A 166 -0.44 -10.67 6.76
C GLY A 166 -1.78 -10.01 6.42
N LEU A 167 -1.93 -9.45 5.22
CA LEU A 167 -3.22 -8.90 4.78
C LEU A 167 -4.29 -10.01 4.70
N GLY A 168 -3.91 -11.20 4.27
CA GLY A 168 -4.79 -12.39 4.30
C GLY A 168 -5.26 -12.71 5.72
N ALA A 169 -4.37 -12.67 6.71
CA ALA A 169 -4.74 -12.88 8.10
C ALA A 169 -5.73 -11.80 8.61
N ILE A 170 -5.58 -10.54 8.20
CA ILE A 170 -6.55 -9.48 8.53
C ILE A 170 -7.93 -9.83 7.97
N VAL A 171 -8.02 -10.29 6.71
CA VAL A 171 -9.30 -10.68 6.08
C VAL A 171 -9.96 -11.83 6.84
N VAL A 172 -9.19 -12.89 7.13
CA VAL A 172 -9.72 -14.07 7.84
C VAL A 172 -10.24 -13.71 9.23
N ASN A 173 -9.54 -12.81 9.93
CA ASN A 173 -9.93 -12.39 11.28
C ASN A 173 -11.07 -11.35 11.29
N ASN A 174 -11.43 -10.76 10.14
CA ASN A 174 -12.45 -9.73 10.00
C ASN A 174 -13.43 -10.06 8.86
N PRO A 175 -14.25 -11.11 8.98
CA PRO A 175 -15.12 -11.59 7.89
C PRO A 175 -16.21 -10.60 7.48
N GLN A 176 -16.45 -9.54 8.26
CA GLN A 176 -17.39 -8.46 7.96
C GLN A 176 -16.81 -7.43 6.96
N ILE A 177 -15.52 -7.50 6.64
CA ILE A 177 -14.83 -6.54 5.76
C ILE A 177 -14.95 -7.00 4.30
N ASP A 178 -15.46 -6.10 3.46
CA ASP A 178 -15.64 -6.32 2.03
C ASP A 178 -14.53 -5.66 1.19
N TYR A 179 -13.85 -4.62 1.71
CA TYR A 179 -12.96 -3.76 0.93
C TYR A 179 -11.64 -3.45 1.63
N PHE A 180 -10.59 -3.33 0.82
CA PHE A 180 -9.38 -2.58 1.17
C PHE A 180 -9.38 -1.25 0.44
N PHE A 181 -9.13 -0.17 1.15
CA PHE A 181 -8.94 1.18 0.64
C PHE A 181 -7.55 1.69 1.02
N GLY A 182 -6.96 2.51 0.18
CA GLY A 182 -5.67 3.13 0.48
C GLY A 182 -5.16 3.96 -0.68
N LYS A 183 -3.88 4.31 -0.62
CA LYS A 183 -3.24 5.08 -1.66
C LYS A 183 -1.90 4.48 -2.06
N VAL A 184 -1.54 4.61 -3.33
CA VAL A 184 -0.26 4.21 -3.88
C VAL A 184 0.53 5.44 -4.28
N THR A 185 1.84 5.38 -4.05
CA THR A 185 2.74 6.54 -4.18
C THR A 185 3.56 6.47 -5.45
N MET A 186 3.62 7.60 -6.17
CA MET A 186 4.61 7.87 -7.23
C MET A 186 5.55 8.96 -6.77
N TYR A 187 6.86 8.71 -6.86
CA TYR A 187 7.88 9.62 -6.40
C TYR A 187 8.20 10.70 -7.45
N GLU A 188 8.64 11.88 -6.99
CA GLU A 188 8.89 13.05 -7.84
C GLU A 188 9.95 12.76 -8.92
N HIS A 189 11.02 12.03 -8.56
CA HIS A 189 12.14 11.76 -9.48
C HIS A 189 11.84 10.75 -10.60
N TYR A 190 10.64 10.15 -10.59
CA TYR A 190 10.21 9.21 -11.62
C TYR A 190 9.98 9.95 -12.96
N ASP A 191 10.39 9.34 -14.09
CA ASP A 191 10.19 9.95 -15.41
C ASP A 191 8.73 10.39 -15.60
N GLU A 192 8.54 11.65 -15.97
CA GLU A 192 7.22 12.27 -16.00
C GLU A 192 6.27 11.63 -17.01
N ILE A 193 6.80 11.20 -18.19
CA ILE A 193 5.99 10.54 -19.23
C ILE A 193 5.63 9.13 -18.77
N ALA A 194 6.58 8.39 -18.17
CA ALA A 194 6.31 7.08 -17.61
C ALA A 194 5.29 7.15 -16.47
N LYS A 195 5.42 8.15 -15.57
CA LYS A 195 4.48 8.40 -14.46
C LYS A 195 3.06 8.66 -14.98
N LYS A 196 2.91 9.63 -15.88
CA LYS A 196 1.62 9.93 -16.52
C LYS A 196 1.02 8.70 -17.22
N SER A 197 1.86 7.86 -17.84
CA SER A 197 1.40 6.64 -18.50
C SER A 197 0.85 5.60 -17.53
N VAL A 198 1.49 5.40 -16.38
CA VAL A 198 0.99 4.51 -15.32
C VAL A 198 -0.34 5.02 -14.78
N LEU A 199 -0.43 6.32 -14.47
CA LEU A 199 -1.66 6.92 -13.94
C LEU A 199 -2.82 6.91 -14.96
N ALA A 200 -2.52 7.19 -16.23
CA ALA A 200 -3.50 7.10 -17.32
C ALA A 200 -4.04 5.68 -17.50
N PHE A 201 -3.14 4.68 -17.43
CA PHE A 201 -3.50 3.27 -17.49
C PHE A 201 -4.41 2.90 -16.32
N MET A 202 -4.04 3.27 -15.08
CA MET A 202 -4.86 2.99 -13.89
C MET A 202 -6.25 3.62 -14.02
N LYS A 203 -6.34 4.90 -14.37
CA LYS A 203 -7.62 5.59 -14.56
C LYS A 203 -8.50 4.92 -15.61
N THR A 204 -7.89 4.47 -16.70
CA THR A 204 -8.61 3.89 -17.85
C THR A 204 -9.06 2.45 -17.59
N MET A 205 -8.21 1.64 -16.99
CA MET A 205 -8.51 0.22 -16.72
C MET A 205 -9.38 0.01 -15.48
N PHE A 206 -9.33 0.95 -14.53
CA PHE A 206 -10.00 0.84 -13.22
C PHE A 206 -10.79 2.11 -12.90
N PRO A 207 -11.74 2.53 -13.75
CA PRO A 207 -12.45 3.79 -13.56
C PRO A 207 -13.36 3.76 -12.34
N ASP A 208 -13.46 4.89 -11.65
CA ASP A 208 -14.50 5.15 -10.64
C ASP A 208 -15.67 5.90 -11.30
N ASN A 209 -16.57 5.17 -11.93
CA ASN A 209 -17.74 5.74 -12.61
C ASN A 209 -18.77 6.32 -11.62
N GLU A 210 -18.71 5.94 -10.35
CA GLU A 210 -19.63 6.37 -9.30
C GLU A 210 -19.15 7.65 -8.60
N LYS A 211 -17.92 8.10 -8.89
CA LYS A 211 -17.28 9.25 -8.23
C LYS A 211 -17.28 9.12 -6.70
N LEU A 212 -16.92 7.95 -6.24
CA LEU A 212 -16.93 7.60 -4.81
C LEU A 212 -15.91 8.43 -4.01
N VAL A 213 -14.72 8.62 -4.60
CA VAL A 213 -13.62 9.34 -3.96
C VAL A 213 -12.94 10.25 -4.99
N THR A 214 -12.64 11.50 -4.60
CA THR A 214 -12.02 12.48 -5.49
C THR A 214 -10.85 13.18 -4.80
N PRO A 215 -9.71 13.42 -5.49
CA PRO A 215 -8.59 14.13 -4.91
C PRO A 215 -8.95 15.59 -4.59
N ILE A 216 -8.44 16.11 -3.46
CA ILE A 216 -8.63 17.50 -3.03
C ILE A 216 -7.79 18.43 -3.91
N ASN A 217 -6.52 18.08 -4.10
CA ASN A 217 -5.58 18.80 -4.98
C ASN A 217 -5.15 17.87 -6.12
N PRO A 218 -5.96 17.76 -7.18
CA PRO A 218 -5.69 16.83 -8.27
C PRO A 218 -4.43 17.23 -9.05
N VAL A 219 -3.61 16.24 -9.38
CA VAL A 219 -2.46 16.36 -10.27
C VAL A 219 -2.73 15.66 -11.60
N HIS A 220 -1.89 15.95 -12.61
CA HIS A 220 -1.99 15.32 -13.94
C HIS A 220 -3.35 15.49 -14.63
N THR A 221 -3.78 16.72 -14.80
CA THR A 221 -5.01 17.05 -15.55
C THR A 221 -4.96 16.60 -17.01
N ASP A 222 -3.77 16.34 -17.55
CA ASP A 222 -3.52 15.95 -18.94
C ASP A 222 -3.20 14.44 -19.13
N ILE A 223 -3.40 13.60 -18.12
CA ILE A 223 -3.16 12.14 -18.24
C ILE A 223 -4.01 11.50 -19.34
N ASP A 224 -5.18 12.04 -19.62
CA ASP A 224 -6.07 11.57 -20.68
C ASP A 224 -5.48 11.77 -22.10
N LYS A 225 -4.40 12.55 -22.23
CA LYS A 225 -3.64 12.74 -23.47
C LYS A 225 -2.39 11.85 -23.55
N SER A 226 -2.19 10.96 -22.60
CA SER A 226 -1.00 10.10 -22.55
C SER A 226 -0.90 9.21 -23.80
N GLU A 227 0.31 9.12 -24.36
CA GLU A 227 0.58 8.30 -25.54
C GLU A 227 0.27 6.82 -25.34
N ILE A 228 0.42 6.31 -24.12
CA ILE A 228 0.11 4.91 -23.80
C ILE A 228 -1.33 4.54 -24.17
N LEU A 229 -2.27 5.48 -24.06
CA LEU A 229 -3.69 5.23 -24.37
C LEU A 229 -3.94 4.96 -25.87
N LYS A 230 -2.99 5.31 -26.74
CA LYS A 230 -3.04 4.98 -28.17
C LYS A 230 -2.50 3.59 -28.48
N LEU A 231 -1.72 3.01 -27.54
CA LEU A 231 -1.03 1.74 -27.72
C LEU A 231 -1.78 0.56 -27.08
N ILE A 232 -2.67 0.84 -26.14
CA ILE A 232 -3.43 -0.19 -25.43
C ILE A 232 -4.88 -0.25 -25.93
N GLU A 233 -5.46 -1.44 -25.85
CA GLU A 233 -6.89 -1.64 -26.05
C GLU A 233 -7.55 -1.97 -24.71
N LEU A 234 -8.77 -1.42 -24.51
CA LEU A 234 -9.59 -1.80 -23.36
C LEU A 234 -10.05 -3.25 -23.52
N PRO A 235 -10.07 -4.04 -22.45
CA PRO A 235 -10.59 -5.39 -22.49
C PRO A 235 -12.05 -5.43 -22.96
N LYS A 236 -12.31 -6.18 -24.05
CA LYS A 236 -13.63 -6.37 -24.68
C LYS A 236 -14.16 -7.79 -24.55
N GLY A 237 -13.35 -8.68 -23.98
CA GLY A 237 -13.70 -10.10 -23.80
C GLY A 237 -15.03 -10.28 -23.09
N LYS A 238 -15.73 -11.36 -23.43
CA LYS A 238 -17.06 -11.66 -22.88
C LYS A 238 -16.96 -12.41 -21.53
N THR A 239 -15.90 -13.17 -21.35
CA THR A 239 -15.65 -13.93 -20.13
C THR A 239 -14.61 -13.26 -19.23
N PRO A 240 -14.58 -13.55 -17.92
CA PRO A 240 -13.54 -13.07 -17.02
C PRO A 240 -12.13 -13.42 -17.50
N ASP A 241 -11.93 -14.64 -18.00
CA ASP A 241 -10.62 -15.12 -18.48
C ASP A 241 -10.16 -14.38 -19.72
N GLU A 242 -11.06 -14.10 -20.68
CA GLU A 242 -10.74 -13.29 -21.86
C GLU A 242 -10.34 -11.89 -21.45
N LYS A 243 -11.10 -11.23 -20.57
CA LYS A 243 -10.78 -9.90 -20.05
C LYS A 243 -9.44 -9.88 -19.32
N GLN A 244 -9.15 -10.90 -18.50
CA GLN A 244 -7.87 -11.01 -17.79
C GLN A 244 -6.70 -11.16 -18.77
N LYS A 245 -6.86 -11.96 -19.84
CA LYS A 245 -5.84 -12.14 -20.86
C LYS A 245 -5.56 -10.85 -21.63
N GLU A 246 -6.61 -10.13 -22.01
CA GLU A 246 -6.51 -8.83 -22.69
C GLU A 246 -5.85 -7.78 -21.77
N PHE A 247 -6.25 -7.71 -20.50
CA PHE A 247 -5.61 -6.87 -19.49
C PHE A 247 -4.13 -7.18 -19.34
N LYS A 248 -3.74 -8.47 -19.23
CA LYS A 248 -2.32 -8.87 -19.14
C LYS A 248 -1.53 -8.42 -20.39
N THR A 249 -2.17 -8.41 -21.55
CA THR A 249 -1.54 -7.91 -22.79
C THR A 249 -1.32 -6.39 -22.72
N ALA A 250 -2.34 -5.63 -22.35
CA ALA A 250 -2.23 -4.19 -22.18
C ALA A 250 -1.19 -3.80 -21.10
N LEU A 251 -1.16 -4.54 -19.98
CA LEU A 251 -0.15 -4.32 -18.93
C LEU A 251 1.28 -4.58 -19.41
N LYS A 252 1.50 -5.59 -20.27
CA LYS A 252 2.82 -5.82 -20.87
C LYS A 252 3.26 -4.66 -21.76
N ILE A 253 2.33 -4.06 -22.52
CA ILE A 253 2.61 -2.86 -23.33
C ILE A 253 3.02 -1.71 -22.42
N LEU A 254 2.28 -1.45 -21.35
CA LEU A 254 2.66 -0.43 -20.37
C LEU A 254 4.04 -0.69 -19.76
N GLN A 255 4.30 -1.92 -19.32
CA GLN A 255 5.59 -2.31 -18.74
C GLN A 255 6.76 -2.10 -19.71
N GLN A 256 6.55 -2.36 -20.99
CA GLN A 256 7.55 -2.12 -22.04
C GLN A 256 7.77 -0.62 -22.23
N PHE A 257 6.69 0.16 -22.35
CA PHE A 257 6.72 1.60 -22.52
C PHE A 257 7.47 2.32 -21.39
N VAL A 258 7.23 1.88 -20.15
CA VAL A 258 7.90 2.40 -18.94
C VAL A 258 9.38 2.02 -18.92
N ARG A 259 9.73 0.77 -19.29
CA ARG A 259 11.13 0.30 -19.36
C ARG A 259 11.96 1.05 -20.41
N GLU A 260 11.38 1.41 -21.53
CA GLU A 260 12.05 2.19 -22.59
C GLU A 260 12.44 3.59 -22.11
N ARG A 261 11.87 4.06 -21.01
CA ARG A 261 12.20 5.32 -20.31
C ARG A 261 13.13 5.12 -19.11
N GLY A 262 13.72 3.93 -18.97
CA GLY A 262 14.64 3.62 -17.88
C GLY A 262 13.96 3.34 -16.54
N GLU A 263 12.63 3.24 -16.51
CA GLU A 263 11.85 3.08 -15.28
C GLU A 263 11.23 1.68 -15.15
N LYS A 264 10.68 1.40 -13.97
CA LYS A 264 9.87 0.20 -13.70
C LYS A 264 8.62 0.61 -12.97
N ILE A 265 7.47 0.06 -13.32
CA ILE A 265 6.25 0.28 -12.53
C ILE A 265 6.54 -0.11 -11.07
N PRO A 266 6.27 0.76 -10.09
CA PRO A 266 6.51 0.45 -8.68
C PRO A 266 5.88 -0.89 -8.31
N PRO A 267 6.59 -1.79 -7.60
CA PRO A 267 6.12 -3.15 -7.34
C PRO A 267 4.73 -3.22 -6.70
N LEU A 268 4.44 -2.30 -5.78
CA LEU A 268 3.15 -2.24 -5.10
C LEU A 268 2.02 -1.91 -6.08
N ILE A 269 2.20 -0.89 -6.93
CA ILE A 269 1.23 -0.51 -7.98
C ILE A 269 1.00 -1.67 -8.94
N ASN A 270 2.08 -2.27 -9.43
CA ASN A 270 2.00 -3.42 -10.34
C ASN A 270 1.25 -4.61 -9.73
N ASN A 271 1.45 -4.87 -8.43
CA ASN A 271 0.75 -5.93 -7.73
C ASN A 271 -0.74 -5.63 -7.55
N TYR A 272 -1.11 -4.41 -7.16
CA TYR A 272 -2.51 -4.03 -7.00
C TYR A 272 -3.28 -4.11 -8.33
N MET A 273 -2.72 -3.63 -9.43
CA MET A 273 -3.34 -3.75 -10.76
C MET A 273 -3.60 -5.22 -11.18
N GLN A 274 -2.84 -6.17 -10.64
CA GLN A 274 -2.97 -7.60 -10.95
C GLN A 274 -3.72 -8.39 -9.87
N LEU A 275 -4.31 -7.71 -8.90
CA LEU A 275 -4.96 -8.36 -7.77
C LEU A 275 -6.43 -8.67 -8.02
N SER A 276 -7.15 -7.72 -8.60
CA SER A 276 -8.60 -7.80 -8.79
C SER A 276 -9.04 -7.09 -10.06
N PRO A 277 -9.98 -7.66 -10.84
CA PRO A 277 -10.51 -7.02 -12.03
C PRO A 277 -11.44 -5.83 -11.71
N SER A 278 -11.94 -5.75 -10.48
CA SER A 278 -12.88 -4.72 -10.02
C SER A 278 -12.20 -3.64 -9.15
N MET A 279 -10.86 -3.56 -9.15
CA MET A 279 -10.17 -2.46 -8.51
C MET A 279 -10.74 -1.13 -9.02
N LYS A 280 -10.84 -0.12 -8.15
CA LYS A 280 -11.15 1.26 -8.55
C LYS A 280 -9.93 2.15 -8.32
N SER A 281 -9.70 3.09 -9.23
CA SER A 281 -8.68 4.14 -9.12
C SER A 281 -9.36 5.50 -9.06
N PHE A 282 -9.07 6.27 -8.01
CA PHE A 282 -9.81 7.49 -7.65
C PHE A 282 -9.17 8.80 -8.09
N GLY A 283 -8.10 8.73 -8.86
CA GLY A 283 -7.31 9.90 -9.22
C GLY A 283 -6.18 10.16 -8.22
N THR A 284 -5.40 11.19 -8.49
CA THR A 284 -4.10 11.42 -7.85
C THR A 284 -4.07 12.80 -7.19
N ALA A 285 -3.66 12.85 -5.94
CA ALA A 285 -3.45 14.06 -5.14
C ALA A 285 -1.96 14.29 -4.89
N LEU A 286 -1.55 15.55 -4.77
CA LEU A 286 -0.22 15.93 -4.31
C LEU A 286 -0.12 15.78 -2.78
N ASN A 287 0.99 15.23 -2.31
CA ASN A 287 1.33 15.13 -0.89
C ASN A 287 2.63 15.91 -0.60
N PRO A 288 2.54 17.21 -0.30
CA PRO A 288 3.72 18.04 -0.04
C PRO A 288 4.46 17.66 1.24
N ASP A 289 3.75 17.13 2.23
CA ASP A 289 4.29 16.80 3.56
C ASP A 289 5.11 15.48 3.57
N PHE A 290 5.18 14.81 2.43
CA PHE A 290 5.89 13.54 2.29
C PHE A 290 6.87 13.54 1.11
N GLY A 291 7.63 14.63 0.98
CA GLY A 291 8.62 14.81 -0.09
C GLY A 291 8.01 15.13 -1.46
N GLY A 292 6.83 15.75 -1.51
CA GLY A 292 6.19 16.17 -2.77
C GLY A 292 5.70 15.03 -3.65
N VAL A 293 5.45 13.85 -3.05
CA VAL A 293 5.00 12.68 -3.82
C VAL A 293 3.55 12.80 -4.28
N GLU A 294 3.20 12.03 -5.29
CA GLU A 294 1.86 11.92 -5.83
C GLU A 294 1.18 10.64 -5.37
N GLU A 295 -0.03 10.77 -4.83
CA GLU A 295 -0.77 9.70 -4.17
C GLU A 295 -2.05 9.38 -4.93
N THR A 296 -2.16 8.17 -5.47
CA THR A 296 -3.37 7.71 -6.16
C THR A 296 -4.22 6.83 -5.24
N GLY A 297 -5.46 7.25 -5.00
CA GLY A 297 -6.41 6.44 -4.21
C GLY A 297 -6.85 5.19 -4.95
N ILE A 298 -6.96 4.06 -4.24
CA ILE A 298 -7.43 2.78 -4.79
C ILE A 298 -8.38 2.08 -3.83
N LEU A 299 -9.32 1.31 -4.38
CA LEU A 299 -10.22 0.42 -3.65
C LEU A 299 -10.17 -0.98 -4.25
N ILE A 300 -10.04 -1.98 -3.40
CA ILE A 300 -10.07 -3.40 -3.78
C ILE A 300 -11.26 -4.06 -3.10
N LYS A 301 -12.16 -4.67 -3.88
CA LYS A 301 -13.18 -5.55 -3.34
C LYS A 301 -12.60 -6.94 -3.10
N ILE A 302 -12.63 -7.41 -1.86
CA ILE A 302 -11.94 -8.63 -1.41
C ILE A 302 -12.52 -9.86 -2.10
N SER A 303 -13.85 -9.93 -2.27
CA SER A 303 -14.51 -11.05 -2.94
C SER A 303 -14.07 -11.24 -4.39
N ASP A 304 -13.65 -10.16 -5.06
CA ASP A 304 -13.30 -10.13 -6.48
C ASP A 304 -11.79 -10.31 -6.72
N ILE A 305 -10.99 -10.50 -5.67
CA ILE A 305 -9.58 -10.88 -5.79
C ILE A 305 -9.50 -12.22 -6.53
N TYR A 306 -8.57 -12.34 -7.50
CA TYR A 306 -8.38 -13.56 -8.27
C TYR A 306 -8.11 -14.78 -7.36
N ASP A 307 -8.73 -15.92 -7.65
CA ASP A 307 -8.67 -17.13 -6.81
C ASP A 307 -7.23 -17.63 -6.60
N GLU A 308 -6.36 -17.52 -7.62
CA GLU A 308 -4.94 -17.83 -7.49
C GLU A 308 -4.22 -16.98 -6.40
N LYS A 309 -4.71 -15.78 -6.13
CA LYS A 309 -4.20 -14.89 -5.08
C LYS A 309 -4.83 -15.19 -3.73
N LYS A 310 -6.15 -15.47 -3.71
CA LYS A 310 -6.85 -15.89 -2.48
C LYS A 310 -6.25 -17.17 -1.93
N SER A 311 -6.15 -18.23 -2.73
CA SER A 311 -5.61 -19.51 -2.30
C SER A 311 -4.16 -19.40 -1.78
N ARG A 312 -3.39 -18.48 -2.33
CA ARG A 312 -2.01 -18.26 -1.90
C ARG A 312 -1.90 -17.60 -0.52
N HIS A 313 -2.82 -16.70 -0.16
CA HIS A 313 -2.68 -15.82 1.01
C HIS A 313 -3.79 -16.00 2.07
N LEU A 314 -4.92 -16.66 1.73
CA LEU A 314 -6.04 -16.88 2.65
C LEU A 314 -6.14 -18.32 3.14
N ASP A 315 -5.79 -19.30 2.29
CA ASP A 315 -6.11 -20.72 2.52
C ASP A 315 -4.97 -21.53 3.17
N PHE A 316 -3.95 -20.91 3.77
CA PHE A 316 -2.82 -21.64 4.34
C PHE A 316 -2.67 -21.49 5.87
#